data_0c7ad1ea4035265fcae3b068f4d11ab9
#
_entry.id   0c7ad1ea4035265fcae3b068f4d11ab9
#
_cell.length_a   1.000
_cell.length_b   1.000
_cell.length_c   1.000
_cell.angle_alpha   90.00
_cell.angle_beta   90.00
_cell.angle_gamma   90.00
#
_symmetry.space_group_name_H-M   'P 1'
#
loop_
_entity.id
_entity.type
_entity.pdbx_description
1 polymer ?
#
loop_
_entity_poly.entity_id
_entity_poly.type
_entity_poly.pdbx_seq_one_letter_code
_entity_poly.pdbx_strand_id
1 'polypeptide(L)'
;MKKTLTKLLALTLALLMLLPFAVACGTGDSTDSDKTTETDTDGNVVEKPDTDLEIKIYALNGTTALGMAQLIDNVKNDKTNMNYDVSLHTAADAITGAIVSGECAIAALPTNVAVRLFNKSAGKLQLLALNTLGVLYLLEGEGQNITSLEDLRGKTIYLPGAGSNPEYITAALLESAGLKVGTDVTLDTTTYNSPDALQQAVVNGLAALAVLPEPKVTATTSSNQNVKVALDLTAEWERINGENTLVQGCLVVNTAFAQAHPVEIAQFLSDYEASVEYIKAGSEDAINMIVNAGILPQAAMAQKALPKCNICFIAGNDMKTIMNTFCEKIFAYDKTSIGGTLPTDGFYYVAD
;
A
#
# COMPACT_ATOMS: atom_id res chain seq x y z
N MET A 1 31.51 -5.13 71.49
CA MET A 1 31.13 -5.87 72.69
C MET A 1 29.95 -6.75 72.32
N LYS A 2 30.23 -8.02 72.25
CA LYS A 2 29.62 -9.15 73.04
C LYS A 2 28.16 -9.33 72.70
N LYS A 3 27.79 -10.38 72.13
CA LYS A 3 27.76 -11.85 72.40
C LYS A 3 26.31 -12.25 72.30
N THR A 4 25.99 -13.19 71.62
CA THR A 4 25.95 -14.65 71.62
C THR A 4 24.53 -15.18 71.60
N LEU A 5 24.30 -16.06 70.69
CA LEU A 5 24.08 -17.53 70.94
C LEU A 5 22.63 -17.82 71.38
N THR A 6 21.90 -18.81 70.99
CA THR A 6 22.14 -20.17 70.53
C THR A 6 20.82 -20.81 70.08
N LYS A 7 20.83 -21.60 69.08
CA LYS A 7 20.32 -22.97 68.86
C LYS A 7 19.21 -23.51 69.76
N LEU A 8 18.22 -24.18 69.16
CA LEU A 8 17.83 -25.63 69.30
C LEU A 8 16.47 -25.82 68.60
N LEU A 9 16.29 -26.57 67.61
CA LEU A 9 16.23 -28.02 67.34
C LEU A 9 15.26 -28.79 68.22
N ALA A 10 14.19 -29.31 67.61
CA ALA A 10 13.57 -30.64 67.79
C ALA A 10 12.19 -30.61 67.14
N LEU A 11 11.94 -31.24 66.02
CA LEU A 11 11.60 -32.71 65.83
C LEU A 11 10.39 -33.18 66.65
N THR A 12 9.26 -33.44 65.97
CA THR A 12 8.40 -34.65 66.07
C THR A 12 7.12 -34.44 65.29
N LEU A 13 6.90 -35.22 64.39
CA LEU A 13 6.17 -36.46 64.21
C LEU A 13 4.77 -36.33 63.67
N ALA A 14 4.56 -37.08 62.60
CA ALA A 14 3.41 -37.30 61.78
C ALA A 14 2.11 -37.58 62.55
N LEU A 15 1.00 -37.08 62.01
CA LEU A 15 -0.28 -37.76 62.07
C LEU A 15 -1.08 -37.51 60.76
N LEU A 16 -1.31 -38.58 60.03
CA LEU A 16 -2.26 -38.70 58.95
C LEU A 16 -3.66 -38.39 59.46
N MET A 17 -4.38 -37.44 58.75
CA MET A 17 -5.83 -37.55 58.68
C MET A 17 -6.28 -37.13 57.29
N LEU A 18 -6.90 -38.08 56.59
CA LEU A 18 -7.72 -37.91 55.40
C LEU A 18 -8.90 -36.98 55.69
N LEU A 19 -9.09 -35.95 54.88
CA LEU A 19 -10.39 -35.28 54.67
C LEU A 19 -10.45 -34.67 53.29
N PRO A 20 -11.64 -34.38 52.73
CA PRO A 20 -11.93 -34.59 51.33
C PRO A 20 -11.65 -33.34 50.46
N PHE A 21 -11.45 -33.59 49.20
CA PHE A 21 -11.40 -32.58 48.13
C PHE A 21 -12.59 -31.62 48.22
N ALA A 22 -12.36 -30.39 48.62
CA ALA A 22 -13.20 -29.25 48.26
C ALA A 22 -12.51 -28.54 47.11
N VAL A 23 -13.12 -28.63 45.94
CA VAL A 23 -12.78 -27.78 44.78
C VAL A 23 -13.07 -26.35 45.17
N ALA A 24 -12.03 -25.59 45.51
CA ALA A 24 -12.13 -24.13 45.62
C ALA A 24 -11.72 -23.55 44.24
N CYS A 25 -12.66 -23.03 43.47
CA CYS A 25 -12.39 -22.07 42.39
C CYS A 25 -11.58 -20.91 42.96
N GLY A 26 -10.29 -20.87 42.66
CA GLY A 26 -9.47 -19.70 42.81
C GLY A 26 -9.63 -18.84 41.58
N THR A 27 -10.29 -17.70 41.71
CA THR A 27 -10.26 -16.59 40.75
C THR A 27 -8.83 -16.08 40.64
N GLY A 28 -8.08 -16.59 39.68
CA GLY A 28 -6.88 -15.99 39.20
C GLY A 28 -7.31 -15.03 38.06
N ASP A 29 -7.16 -13.76 38.31
CA ASP A 29 -7.32 -12.69 37.31
C ASP A 29 -6.16 -12.80 36.32
N SER A 30 -6.35 -13.63 35.29
CA SER A 30 -5.58 -13.60 34.05
C SER A 30 -6.48 -12.90 33.03
N THR A 31 -6.09 -11.68 32.66
CA THR A 31 -6.59 -11.00 31.47
C THR A 31 -6.15 -11.82 30.25
N ASP A 32 -6.82 -12.94 30.03
CA ASP A 32 -6.82 -13.65 28.77
C ASP A 32 -7.91 -12.96 27.93
N SER A 33 -7.50 -12.29 26.88
CA SER A 33 -8.41 -11.75 25.86
C SER A 33 -9.21 -12.94 25.34
N ASP A 34 -10.52 -12.87 25.55
CA ASP A 34 -11.50 -13.90 25.19
C ASP A 34 -11.51 -14.02 23.65
N LYS A 35 -10.66 -14.90 23.09
CA LYS A 35 -10.69 -15.23 21.67
C LYS A 35 -11.99 -15.97 21.39
N THR A 36 -12.88 -15.32 20.67
CA THR A 36 -14.15 -15.92 20.22
C THR A 36 -13.85 -16.99 19.18
N THR A 37 -14.08 -18.25 19.54
CA THR A 37 -13.90 -19.40 18.65
C THR A 37 -15.27 -19.98 18.28
N GLU A 38 -15.47 -20.32 17.01
CA GLU A 38 -16.60 -21.16 16.54
C GLU A 38 -16.06 -22.49 16.02
N THR A 39 -16.93 -23.50 16.03
CA THR A 39 -16.62 -24.80 15.43
C THR A 39 -17.29 -24.83 14.07
N ASP A 40 -16.52 -25.08 13.01
CA ASP A 40 -17.07 -25.25 11.66
C ASP A 40 -17.90 -26.54 11.55
N THR A 41 -18.54 -26.73 10.38
CA THR A 41 -19.37 -27.91 10.11
C THR A 41 -18.59 -29.23 10.14
N ASP A 42 -17.26 -29.18 10.06
CA ASP A 42 -16.35 -30.33 10.08
C ASP A 42 -15.72 -30.55 11.47
N GLY A 43 -16.08 -29.72 12.47
CA GLY A 43 -15.62 -29.84 13.86
C GLY A 43 -14.30 -29.15 14.17
N ASN A 44 -13.74 -28.33 13.26
CA ASN A 44 -12.53 -27.57 13.51
C ASN A 44 -12.86 -26.25 14.23
N VAL A 45 -12.01 -25.86 15.17
CA VAL A 45 -12.11 -24.57 15.85
C VAL A 45 -11.60 -23.49 14.91
N VAL A 46 -12.47 -22.55 14.52
CA VAL A 46 -12.13 -21.39 13.72
C VAL A 46 -12.10 -20.16 14.62
N GLU A 47 -10.96 -19.48 14.68
CA GLU A 47 -10.86 -18.21 15.38
C GLU A 47 -11.61 -17.14 14.59
N LYS A 48 -12.46 -16.36 15.28
CA LYS A 48 -13.17 -15.21 14.69
C LYS A 48 -12.35 -13.94 14.93
N PRO A 49 -12.44 -12.97 14.01
CA PRO A 49 -11.84 -11.66 14.22
C PRO A 49 -12.49 -10.95 15.42
N ASP A 50 -11.69 -10.22 16.16
CA ASP A 50 -12.16 -9.28 17.19
C ASP A 50 -12.79 -8.07 16.49
N THR A 51 -14.12 -8.01 16.53
CA THR A 51 -14.89 -6.95 15.87
C THR A 51 -14.87 -5.62 16.62
N ASP A 52 -14.45 -5.62 17.88
CA ASP A 52 -14.30 -4.40 18.71
C ASP A 52 -12.92 -3.76 18.54
N LEU A 53 -11.94 -4.50 18.02
CA LEU A 53 -10.61 -3.98 17.75
C LEU A 53 -10.63 -2.88 16.69
N GLU A 54 -10.24 -1.66 17.07
CA GLU A 54 -10.12 -0.56 16.11
C GLU A 54 -8.90 -0.78 15.19
N ILE A 55 -9.14 -0.87 13.89
CA ILE A 55 -8.09 -1.04 12.86
C ILE A 55 -7.97 0.25 12.06
N LYS A 56 -6.94 1.06 12.35
CA LYS A 56 -6.66 2.30 11.63
C LYS A 56 -5.96 2.03 10.31
N ILE A 57 -6.54 2.53 9.23
CA ILE A 57 -6.10 2.34 7.86
C ILE A 57 -5.85 3.71 7.22
N TYR A 58 -4.61 4.00 6.83
CA TYR A 58 -4.25 5.23 6.16
C TYR A 58 -3.98 4.99 4.68
N ALA A 59 -4.62 5.74 3.79
CA ALA A 59 -4.43 5.60 2.37
C ALA A 59 -3.97 6.91 1.72
N LEU A 60 -2.96 6.83 0.85
CA LEU A 60 -2.60 7.96 0.00
C LEU A 60 -3.70 8.15 -1.04
N ASN A 61 -4.29 9.36 -1.06
CA ASN A 61 -5.37 9.68 -1.99
C ASN A 61 -4.90 9.62 -3.45
N GLY A 62 -5.70 9.03 -4.30
CA GLY A 62 -5.39 8.76 -5.70
C GLY A 62 -5.67 7.30 -6.07
N THR A 63 -4.91 6.73 -7.01
CA THR A 63 -5.10 5.34 -7.46
C THR A 63 -4.97 4.31 -6.35
N THR A 64 -4.05 4.52 -5.41
CA THR A 64 -3.84 3.62 -4.26
C THR A 64 -5.04 3.52 -3.31
N ALA A 65 -5.92 4.53 -3.30
CA ALA A 65 -7.13 4.54 -2.48
C ALA A 65 -8.37 4.03 -3.20
N LEU A 66 -8.35 3.96 -4.55
CA LEU A 66 -9.55 3.64 -5.34
C LEU A 66 -10.18 2.30 -4.94
N GLY A 67 -9.36 1.27 -4.75
CA GLY A 67 -9.84 -0.05 -4.34
C GLY A 67 -10.52 -0.09 -2.97
N MET A 68 -10.32 0.94 -2.12
CA MET A 68 -10.95 1.06 -0.80
C MET A 68 -12.32 1.73 -0.82
N ALA A 69 -12.81 2.22 -1.97
CA ALA A 69 -14.00 3.08 -1.99
C ALA A 69 -15.26 2.38 -1.46
N GLN A 70 -15.47 1.08 -1.76
CA GLN A 70 -16.57 0.33 -1.18
C GLN A 70 -16.35 0.06 0.32
N LEU A 71 -15.14 -0.28 0.73
CA LEU A 71 -14.82 -0.47 2.15
C LEU A 71 -15.13 0.80 2.96
N ILE A 72 -14.74 1.97 2.45
CA ILE A 72 -15.05 3.28 3.04
C ILE A 72 -16.56 3.52 3.11
N ASP A 73 -17.30 3.17 2.04
CA ASP A 73 -18.77 3.29 2.03
C ASP A 73 -19.40 2.35 3.06
N ASN A 74 -18.92 1.11 3.14
CA ASN A 74 -19.39 0.13 4.11
C ASN A 74 -19.18 0.59 5.56
N VAL A 75 -18.01 1.16 5.87
CA VAL A 75 -17.72 1.74 7.19
C VAL A 75 -18.67 2.90 7.51
N LYS A 76 -18.84 3.83 6.58
CA LYS A 76 -19.72 5.01 6.76
C LYS A 76 -21.21 4.66 6.95
N ASN A 77 -21.64 3.52 6.44
CA ASN A 77 -23.05 3.08 6.45
C ASN A 77 -23.30 1.88 7.37
N ASP A 78 -22.38 1.57 8.29
CA ASP A 78 -22.46 0.46 9.25
C ASP A 78 -22.76 -0.91 8.55
N LYS A 79 -22.14 -1.15 7.40
CA LYS A 79 -22.30 -2.38 6.59
C LYS A 79 -21.15 -3.37 6.77
N THR A 80 -20.17 -3.06 7.61
CA THR A 80 -19.06 -3.95 7.99
C THR A 80 -19.21 -4.38 9.43
N ASN A 81 -18.78 -5.61 9.74
CA ASN A 81 -18.75 -6.10 11.11
C ASN A 81 -17.43 -5.73 11.82
N MET A 82 -16.43 -5.23 11.07
CA MET A 82 -15.12 -4.85 11.60
C MET A 82 -15.11 -3.37 11.96
N ASN A 83 -14.37 -3.02 12.99
CA ASN A 83 -14.20 -1.63 13.44
C ASN A 83 -13.02 -0.96 12.70
N TYR A 84 -13.23 -0.65 11.40
CA TYR A 84 -12.23 0.05 10.59
C TYR A 84 -12.36 1.57 10.73
N ASP A 85 -11.21 2.25 10.94
CA ASP A 85 -11.06 3.71 10.84
C ASP A 85 -10.20 4.04 9.61
N VAL A 86 -10.83 4.47 8.51
CA VAL A 86 -10.15 4.71 7.23
C VAL A 86 -9.97 6.19 6.98
N SER A 87 -8.72 6.64 6.85
CA SER A 87 -8.34 8.02 6.59
C SER A 87 -7.58 8.20 5.29
N LEU A 88 -8.01 9.18 4.46
CA LEU A 88 -7.33 9.55 3.23
C LEU A 88 -6.36 10.71 3.46
N HIS A 89 -5.14 10.57 2.98
CA HIS A 89 -4.05 11.54 3.10
C HIS A 89 -3.57 12.00 1.73
N THR A 90 -3.19 13.27 1.62
CA THR A 90 -2.68 13.87 0.36
C THR A 90 -1.16 13.76 0.21
N ALA A 91 -0.45 13.42 1.30
CA ALA A 91 1.00 13.30 1.32
C ALA A 91 1.45 11.99 1.99
N ALA A 92 2.40 11.30 1.39
CA ALA A 92 2.91 10.03 1.90
C ALA A 92 3.64 10.17 3.25
N ASP A 93 4.23 11.33 3.55
CA ASP A 93 5.01 11.55 4.78
C ASP A 93 4.18 11.35 6.05
N ALA A 94 2.91 11.78 6.05
CA ALA A 94 1.99 11.56 7.17
C ALA A 94 1.75 10.07 7.43
N ILE A 95 1.66 9.27 6.37
CA ILE A 95 1.40 7.83 6.44
C ILE A 95 2.65 7.06 6.88
N THR A 96 3.84 7.44 6.36
CA THR A 96 5.09 6.70 6.62
C THR A 96 5.51 6.72 8.08
N GLY A 97 5.28 7.84 8.78
CA GLY A 97 5.51 7.94 10.22
C GLY A 97 4.54 7.07 11.01
N ALA A 98 3.25 7.15 10.69
CA ALA A 98 2.18 6.45 11.37
C ALA A 98 2.31 4.91 11.28
N ILE A 99 2.60 4.37 10.08
CA ILE A 99 2.73 2.91 9.91
C ILE A 99 3.96 2.34 10.64
N VAL A 100 5.07 3.07 10.67
CA VAL A 100 6.30 2.62 11.38
C VAL A 100 6.16 2.72 12.89
N SER A 101 5.42 3.72 13.41
CA SER A 101 5.15 3.86 14.83
C SER A 101 4.08 2.92 15.37
N GLY A 102 3.23 2.36 14.48
CA GLY A 102 2.05 1.59 14.84
C GLY A 102 0.83 2.46 15.18
N GLU A 103 0.84 3.75 14.86
CA GLU A 103 -0.32 4.64 14.96
C GLU A 103 -1.44 4.22 14.00
N CYS A 104 -1.09 3.76 12.79
CA CYS A 104 -1.99 3.02 11.93
C CYS A 104 -1.51 1.57 11.74
N ALA A 105 -2.46 0.65 11.64
CA ALA A 105 -2.20 -0.77 11.45
C ALA A 105 -1.87 -1.12 10.00
N ILE A 106 -2.59 -0.50 9.07
CA ILE A 106 -2.51 -0.79 7.62
C ILE A 106 -2.35 0.53 6.87
N ALA A 107 -1.57 0.50 5.79
CA ALA A 107 -1.44 1.67 4.93
C ALA A 107 -1.41 1.31 3.44
N ALA A 108 -1.98 2.19 2.59
CA ALA A 108 -1.83 2.15 1.14
C ALA A 108 -0.80 3.19 0.69
N LEU A 109 0.28 2.73 0.06
CA LEU A 109 1.46 3.52 -0.30
C LEU A 109 1.97 3.19 -1.71
N PRO A 110 2.77 4.09 -2.32
CA PRO A 110 3.58 3.73 -3.50
C PRO A 110 4.57 2.62 -3.16
N THR A 111 4.77 1.69 -4.11
CA THR A 111 5.60 0.50 -3.92
C THR A 111 7.04 0.80 -3.55
N ASN A 112 7.70 1.77 -4.21
CA ASN A 112 9.07 2.16 -3.90
C ASN A 112 9.19 2.79 -2.49
N VAL A 113 8.17 3.52 -2.05
CA VAL A 113 8.11 4.08 -0.68
C VAL A 113 8.02 2.97 0.35
N ALA A 114 7.16 1.96 0.11
CA ALA A 114 6.99 0.82 1.00
C ALA A 114 8.31 0.04 1.20
N VAL A 115 9.02 -0.31 0.11
CA VAL A 115 10.32 -1.01 0.19
C VAL A 115 11.38 -0.16 0.89
N ARG A 116 11.48 1.12 0.51
CA ARG A 116 12.42 2.05 1.15
C ARG A 116 12.16 2.17 2.65
N LEU A 117 10.89 2.18 3.04
CA LEU A 117 10.49 2.28 4.43
C LEU A 117 10.80 1.01 5.21
N PHE A 118 10.54 -0.17 4.62
CA PHE A 118 10.95 -1.47 5.18
C PHE A 118 12.45 -1.51 5.46
N ASN A 119 13.26 -1.18 4.45
CA ASN A 119 14.72 -1.19 4.57
C ASN A 119 15.23 -0.22 5.65
N LYS A 120 14.62 0.97 5.77
CA LYS A 120 15.02 1.99 6.76
C LYS A 120 14.50 1.73 8.17
N SER A 121 13.39 1.04 8.32
CA SER A 121 12.74 0.78 9.62
C SER A 121 13.14 -0.54 10.27
N ALA A 122 14.09 -1.29 9.68
CA ALA A 122 14.49 -2.62 10.11
C ALA A 122 13.30 -3.61 10.16
N GLY A 123 12.45 -3.60 9.14
CA GLY A 123 11.38 -4.57 8.99
C GLY A 123 10.12 -4.29 9.83
N LYS A 124 9.85 -3.03 10.19
CA LYS A 124 8.65 -2.68 10.97
C LYS A 124 7.34 -2.73 10.19
N LEU A 125 7.39 -3.02 8.90
CA LEU A 125 6.20 -3.19 8.07
C LEU A 125 6.38 -4.38 7.13
N GLN A 126 5.26 -4.96 6.69
CA GLN A 126 5.22 -6.04 5.70
C GLN A 126 4.25 -5.68 4.58
N LEU A 127 4.52 -6.19 3.38
CA LEU A 127 3.67 -6.05 2.21
C LEU A 127 2.52 -7.05 2.29
N LEU A 128 1.27 -6.56 2.28
CA LEU A 128 0.06 -7.38 2.33
C LEU A 128 -0.45 -7.77 0.94
N ALA A 129 -0.51 -6.77 0.03
CA ALA A 129 -1.01 -6.95 -1.33
C ALA A 129 -0.53 -5.83 -2.25
N LEU A 130 -0.47 -6.11 -3.55
CA LEU A 130 -0.41 -5.08 -4.58
C LEU A 130 -1.83 -4.62 -4.87
N ASN A 131 -2.03 -3.31 -4.97
CA ASN A 131 -3.35 -2.72 -5.16
C ASN A 131 -3.48 -1.85 -6.41
N THR A 132 -2.36 -1.55 -7.07
CA THR A 132 -2.33 -0.73 -8.29
C THR A 132 -1.16 -1.17 -9.17
N LEU A 133 -1.44 -1.59 -10.38
CA LEU A 133 -0.44 -1.88 -11.41
C LEU A 133 0.01 -0.57 -12.11
N GLY A 134 0.53 -0.67 -13.34
CA GLY A 134 0.99 0.48 -14.09
C GLY A 134 -0.14 1.47 -14.42
N VAL A 135 0.10 2.75 -14.18
CA VAL A 135 -0.86 3.85 -14.40
C VAL A 135 -0.19 5.10 -14.97
N LEU A 136 1.05 4.98 -15.48
CA LEU A 136 1.83 6.12 -15.95
C LEU A 136 1.71 6.32 -17.46
N TYR A 137 1.58 7.57 -17.84
CA TYR A 137 1.51 7.99 -19.24
C TYR A 137 2.38 9.22 -19.49
N LEU A 138 3.05 9.24 -20.64
CA LEU A 138 3.67 10.45 -21.15
C LEU A 138 2.60 11.26 -21.88
N LEU A 139 2.37 12.46 -21.41
CA LEU A 139 1.52 13.46 -22.08
C LEU A 139 2.37 14.38 -22.94
N GLU A 140 1.82 14.74 -24.09
CA GLU A 140 2.40 15.77 -24.96
C GLU A 140 1.43 16.90 -25.25
N GLY A 141 1.96 18.12 -25.28
CA GLY A 141 1.29 19.29 -25.83
C GLY A 141 1.46 19.37 -27.35
N GLU A 142 0.83 20.39 -27.95
CA GLU A 142 0.84 20.61 -29.40
C GLU A 142 2.28 20.69 -29.96
N GLY A 143 2.50 20.01 -31.08
CA GLY A 143 3.74 20.10 -31.87
C GLY A 143 4.88 19.19 -31.40
N GLN A 144 4.71 18.35 -30.38
CA GLN A 144 5.78 17.48 -29.91
C GLN A 144 5.94 16.21 -30.76
N ASN A 145 4.84 15.60 -31.22
CA ASN A 145 4.79 14.43 -32.13
C ASN A 145 5.64 13.24 -31.65
N ILE A 146 5.49 12.85 -30.39
CA ILE A 146 6.19 11.73 -29.79
C ILE A 146 5.45 10.43 -30.14
N THR A 147 6.16 9.46 -30.70
CA THR A 147 5.64 8.15 -31.09
C THR A 147 6.45 6.99 -30.50
N SER A 148 7.64 7.27 -30.00
CA SER A 148 8.53 6.30 -29.36
C SER A 148 9.36 6.97 -28.27
N LEU A 149 10.03 6.17 -27.45
CA LEU A 149 10.96 6.67 -26.42
C LEU A 149 12.14 7.41 -27.03
N GLU A 150 12.61 6.99 -28.22
CA GLU A 150 13.74 7.57 -28.95
C GLU A 150 13.48 9.02 -29.39
N ASP A 151 12.20 9.40 -29.63
CA ASP A 151 11.80 10.76 -29.99
C ASP A 151 12.00 11.77 -28.83
N LEU A 152 12.28 11.27 -27.65
CA LEU A 152 12.53 12.08 -26.47
C LEU A 152 13.96 12.63 -26.39
N ARG A 153 14.85 12.24 -27.34
CA ARG A 153 16.21 12.76 -27.41
C ARG A 153 16.24 14.30 -27.54
N GLY A 154 17.01 14.94 -26.66
CA GLY A 154 17.12 16.41 -26.59
C GLY A 154 15.94 17.11 -25.92
N LYS A 155 14.97 16.35 -25.38
CA LYS A 155 13.77 16.91 -24.75
C LYS A 155 13.92 17.05 -23.24
N THR A 156 13.08 17.90 -22.67
CA THR A 156 12.84 17.97 -21.22
C THR A 156 11.49 17.35 -20.89
N ILE A 157 11.46 16.42 -19.97
CA ILE A 157 10.25 15.74 -19.47
C ILE A 157 10.04 16.17 -18.03
N TYR A 158 8.87 16.70 -17.71
CA TYR A 158 8.49 17.10 -16.36
C TYR A 158 7.86 15.92 -15.61
N LEU A 159 8.23 15.77 -14.33
CA LEU A 159 7.80 14.68 -13.46
C LEU A 159 7.34 15.22 -12.09
N PRO A 160 6.40 14.54 -11.42
CA PRO A 160 5.77 15.04 -10.21
C PRO A 160 6.60 14.75 -8.93
N GLY A 161 7.83 15.25 -8.88
CA GLY A 161 8.68 15.17 -7.70
C GLY A 161 9.81 14.14 -7.79
N ALA A 162 10.93 14.48 -7.14
CA ALA A 162 12.11 13.66 -7.06
C ALA A 162 11.91 12.44 -6.13
N GLY A 163 12.58 11.33 -6.44
CA GLY A 163 12.51 10.09 -5.66
C GLY A 163 11.19 9.35 -5.75
N SER A 164 10.38 9.66 -6.77
CA SER A 164 9.07 9.07 -7.00
C SER A 164 9.12 7.89 -7.99
N ASN A 165 8.13 7.00 -7.95
CA ASN A 165 7.98 5.94 -8.97
C ASN A 165 7.98 6.49 -10.41
N PRO A 166 7.24 7.58 -10.75
CA PRO A 166 7.30 8.16 -12.08
C PRO A 166 8.72 8.49 -12.56
N GLU A 167 9.57 9.04 -11.70
CA GLU A 167 10.95 9.36 -12.06
C GLU A 167 11.75 8.09 -12.39
N TYR A 168 11.80 7.12 -11.46
CA TYR A 168 12.59 5.91 -11.62
C TYR A 168 12.14 5.05 -12.81
N ILE A 169 10.82 4.91 -13.00
CA ILE A 169 10.26 4.15 -14.11
C ILE A 169 10.57 4.83 -15.44
N THR A 170 10.36 6.13 -15.55
CA THR A 170 10.66 6.89 -16.78
C THR A 170 12.15 6.81 -17.12
N ALA A 171 13.01 6.98 -16.14
CA ALA A 171 14.45 6.92 -16.33
C ALA A 171 14.91 5.52 -16.77
N ALA A 172 14.40 4.46 -16.16
CA ALA A 172 14.71 3.08 -16.55
C ALA A 172 14.25 2.77 -17.99
N LEU A 173 13.07 3.27 -18.40
CA LEU A 173 12.57 3.14 -19.77
C LEU A 173 13.47 3.89 -20.77
N LEU A 174 13.87 5.12 -20.47
CA LEU A 174 14.79 5.89 -21.32
C LEU A 174 16.13 5.19 -21.48
N GLU A 175 16.68 4.65 -20.39
CA GLU A 175 17.95 3.91 -20.45
C GLU A 175 17.82 2.65 -21.31
N SER A 176 16.70 1.93 -21.23
CA SER A 176 16.43 0.76 -22.09
C SER A 176 16.34 1.11 -23.57
N ALA A 177 15.93 2.34 -23.90
CA ALA A 177 15.92 2.90 -25.25
C ALA A 177 17.28 3.52 -25.66
N GLY A 178 18.34 3.38 -24.85
CA GLY A 178 19.67 3.93 -25.13
C GLY A 178 19.74 5.45 -24.97
N LEU A 179 18.85 6.03 -24.15
CA LEU A 179 18.83 7.46 -23.83
C LEU A 179 19.35 7.67 -22.42
N LYS A 180 20.44 8.41 -22.27
CA LYS A 180 21.05 8.70 -20.99
C LYS A 180 20.44 9.94 -20.38
N VAL A 181 19.82 9.79 -19.21
CA VAL A 181 19.28 10.91 -18.41
C VAL A 181 20.39 11.88 -18.03
N GLY A 182 20.12 13.18 -18.16
CA GLY A 182 21.08 14.27 -17.91
C GLY A 182 22.04 14.54 -19.07
N THR A 183 22.04 13.72 -20.13
CA THR A 183 22.86 13.91 -21.34
C THR A 183 22.00 13.95 -22.61
N ASP A 184 21.21 12.90 -22.83
CA ASP A 184 20.33 12.77 -24.00
C ASP A 184 18.92 13.32 -23.74
N VAL A 185 18.46 13.22 -22.50
CA VAL A 185 17.12 13.65 -22.05
C VAL A 185 17.25 14.31 -20.69
N THR A 186 16.51 15.38 -20.46
CA THR A 186 16.44 16.03 -19.15
C THR A 186 15.13 15.59 -18.44
N LEU A 187 15.26 15.09 -17.21
CA LEU A 187 14.13 14.88 -16.32
C LEU A 187 14.06 16.03 -15.31
N ASP A 188 12.99 16.81 -15.37
CA ASP A 188 12.74 17.91 -14.42
C ASP A 188 11.73 17.46 -13.36
N THR A 189 12.24 17.19 -12.15
CA THR A 189 11.47 16.76 -10.98
C THR A 189 11.24 17.88 -9.97
N THR A 190 11.70 19.09 -10.26
CA THR A 190 11.78 20.20 -9.30
C THR A 190 10.86 21.36 -9.63
N THR A 191 10.69 21.70 -10.90
CA THR A 191 9.86 22.83 -11.32
C THR A 191 8.38 22.65 -10.94
N TYR A 192 7.85 21.42 -11.11
CA TYR A 192 6.47 21.06 -10.74
C TYR A 192 6.52 19.82 -9.82
N ASN A 193 6.76 20.02 -8.54
CA ASN A 193 7.14 18.98 -7.57
C ASN A 193 5.96 18.17 -7.00
N SER A 194 4.77 18.25 -7.58
CA SER A 194 3.61 17.45 -7.21
C SER A 194 2.74 17.13 -8.42
N PRO A 195 1.95 16.05 -8.37
CA PRO A 195 1.03 15.69 -9.46
C PRO A 195 0.02 16.80 -9.79
N ASP A 196 -0.44 17.56 -8.78
CA ASP A 196 -1.38 18.67 -9.00
C ASP A 196 -0.71 19.87 -9.68
N ALA A 197 0.48 20.26 -9.23
CA ALA A 197 1.23 21.36 -9.84
C ALA A 197 1.59 21.03 -11.30
N LEU A 198 2.06 19.81 -11.55
CA LEU A 198 2.40 19.37 -12.91
C LEU A 198 1.15 19.29 -13.80
N GLN A 199 0.03 18.76 -13.31
CA GLN A 199 -1.24 18.75 -14.04
C GLN A 199 -1.64 20.16 -14.48
N GLN A 200 -1.60 21.13 -13.57
CA GLN A 200 -1.94 22.53 -13.89
C GLN A 200 -0.99 23.12 -14.91
N ALA A 201 0.30 22.83 -14.83
CA ALA A 201 1.29 23.29 -15.78
C ALA A 201 1.02 22.75 -17.20
N VAL A 202 0.68 21.45 -17.31
CA VAL A 202 0.34 20.81 -18.59
C VAL A 202 -0.94 21.42 -19.17
N VAL A 203 -1.99 21.57 -18.36
CA VAL A 203 -3.26 22.20 -18.80
C VAL A 203 -3.04 23.61 -19.33
N ASN A 204 -2.13 24.37 -18.73
CA ASN A 204 -1.81 25.75 -19.14
C ASN A 204 -0.72 25.85 -20.25
N GLY A 205 -0.24 24.71 -20.78
CA GLY A 205 0.77 24.69 -21.84
C GLY A 205 2.19 25.07 -21.38
N LEU A 206 2.45 25.08 -20.07
CA LEU A 206 3.76 25.42 -19.47
C LEU A 206 4.71 24.21 -19.42
N ALA A 207 4.18 23.00 -19.47
CA ALA A 207 4.93 21.73 -19.52
C ALA A 207 4.51 20.98 -20.79
N ALA A 208 5.34 21.00 -21.82
CA ALA A 208 5.01 20.43 -23.13
C ALA A 208 5.11 18.89 -23.15
N LEU A 209 5.95 18.29 -22.32
CA LEU A 209 6.09 16.85 -22.13
C LEU A 209 6.06 16.56 -20.64
N ALA A 210 5.14 15.73 -20.20
CA ALA A 210 4.99 15.43 -18.78
C ALA A 210 4.59 13.98 -18.55
N VAL A 211 5.12 13.35 -17.51
CA VAL A 211 4.66 12.04 -17.04
C VAL A 211 3.72 12.24 -15.86
N LEU A 212 2.49 11.78 -16.02
CA LEU A 212 1.48 11.81 -14.98
C LEU A 212 0.86 10.41 -14.79
N PRO A 213 0.39 10.09 -13.58
CA PRO A 213 -0.43 8.92 -13.35
C PRO A 213 -1.91 9.20 -13.66
N GLU A 214 -2.70 8.16 -13.93
CA GLU A 214 -4.15 8.28 -13.76
C GLU A 214 -4.47 8.54 -12.26
N PRO A 215 -5.52 9.24 -11.92
CA PRO A 215 -6.54 9.86 -12.78
C PRO A 215 -6.16 11.27 -13.33
N LYS A 216 -4.93 11.74 -13.06
CA LYS A 216 -4.45 13.05 -13.51
C LYS A 216 -4.38 13.16 -15.02
N VAL A 217 -4.05 12.08 -15.72
CA VAL A 217 -4.07 12.01 -17.20
C VAL A 217 -5.46 12.30 -17.75
N THR A 218 -6.48 11.59 -17.25
CA THR A 218 -7.88 11.80 -17.64
C THR A 218 -8.34 13.23 -17.33
N ALA A 219 -7.99 13.76 -16.17
CA ALA A 219 -8.33 15.13 -15.79
C ALA A 219 -7.66 16.16 -16.71
N THR A 220 -6.38 15.99 -17.04
CA THR A 220 -5.61 16.87 -17.91
C THR A 220 -6.18 16.90 -19.33
N THR A 221 -6.34 15.73 -19.95
CA THR A 221 -6.82 15.60 -21.33
C THR A 221 -8.29 16.00 -21.48
N SER A 222 -9.09 15.91 -20.42
CA SER A 222 -10.45 16.44 -20.40
C SER A 222 -10.49 17.97 -20.28
N SER A 223 -9.50 18.58 -19.62
CA SER A 223 -9.42 20.02 -19.40
C SER A 223 -8.77 20.78 -20.57
N ASN A 224 -7.84 20.15 -21.29
CA ASN A 224 -7.18 20.71 -22.45
C ASN A 224 -7.08 19.68 -23.58
N GLN A 225 -7.88 19.87 -24.65
CA GLN A 225 -7.95 18.93 -25.77
C GLN A 225 -6.72 18.95 -26.68
N ASN A 226 -5.84 19.97 -26.57
CA ASN A 226 -4.56 20.04 -27.28
C ASN A 226 -3.48 19.16 -26.59
N VAL A 227 -3.77 18.64 -25.39
CA VAL A 227 -2.91 17.70 -24.70
C VAL A 227 -3.41 16.28 -24.96
N LYS A 228 -2.52 15.40 -25.37
CA LYS A 228 -2.84 14.00 -25.63
C LYS A 228 -1.85 13.06 -24.95
N VAL A 229 -2.23 11.81 -24.80
CA VAL A 229 -1.33 10.74 -24.42
C VAL A 229 -0.44 10.43 -25.61
N ALA A 230 0.86 10.58 -25.44
CA ALA A 230 1.87 10.22 -26.44
C ALA A 230 2.29 8.75 -26.28
N LEU A 231 2.65 8.34 -25.04
CA LEU A 231 3.08 6.96 -24.76
C LEU A 231 2.38 6.44 -23.50
N ASP A 232 1.99 5.18 -23.55
CA ASP A 232 1.61 4.38 -22.37
C ASP A 232 2.87 3.76 -21.80
N LEU A 233 3.36 4.31 -20.67
CA LEU A 233 4.60 3.82 -20.05
C LEU A 233 4.43 2.45 -19.40
N THR A 234 3.19 2.03 -19.12
CA THR A 234 2.91 0.66 -18.67
C THR A 234 3.17 -0.32 -19.81
N ALA A 235 2.62 -0.05 -21.00
CA ALA A 235 2.86 -0.88 -22.18
C ALA A 235 4.35 -0.92 -22.56
N GLU A 236 5.05 0.22 -22.50
CA GLU A 236 6.50 0.27 -22.74
C GLU A 236 7.29 -0.57 -21.72
N TRP A 237 6.91 -0.52 -20.45
CA TRP A 237 7.54 -1.33 -19.41
C TRP A 237 7.31 -2.82 -19.61
N GLU A 238 6.08 -3.22 -19.89
CA GLU A 238 5.68 -4.61 -20.03
C GLU A 238 6.31 -5.26 -21.27
N ARG A 239 6.48 -4.49 -22.34
CA ARG A 239 7.20 -4.92 -23.54
C ARG A 239 8.64 -5.36 -23.24
N ILE A 240 9.28 -4.76 -22.22
CA ILE A 240 10.68 -5.02 -21.87
C ILE A 240 10.80 -6.03 -20.72
N ASN A 241 9.89 -5.97 -19.75
CA ASN A 241 10.04 -6.65 -18.46
C ASN A 241 8.99 -7.75 -18.22
N GLY A 242 8.00 -7.90 -19.11
CA GLY A 242 6.88 -8.84 -18.98
C GLY A 242 5.60 -8.22 -18.42
N GLU A 243 4.48 -8.86 -18.70
CA GLU A 243 3.15 -8.41 -18.32
C GLU A 243 2.97 -8.31 -16.78
N ASN A 244 2.21 -7.33 -16.34
CA ASN A 244 1.86 -7.08 -14.93
C ASN A 244 3.05 -6.89 -13.99
N THR A 245 4.24 -6.55 -14.53
CA THR A 245 5.45 -6.33 -13.72
C THR A 245 5.66 -4.88 -13.31
N LEU A 246 4.88 -3.93 -13.85
CA LEU A 246 4.88 -2.55 -13.40
C LEU A 246 3.88 -2.37 -12.25
N VAL A 247 4.38 -2.21 -11.03
CA VAL A 247 3.55 -2.05 -9.83
C VAL A 247 3.77 -0.70 -9.19
N GLN A 248 2.67 0.01 -8.90
CA GLN A 248 2.75 1.40 -8.44
C GLN A 248 2.19 1.62 -7.05
N GLY A 249 1.23 0.81 -6.62
CA GLY A 249 0.63 0.89 -5.31
C GLY A 249 0.55 -0.45 -4.60
N CYS A 250 0.59 -0.40 -3.28
CA CYS A 250 0.51 -1.57 -2.42
C CYS A 250 -0.15 -1.25 -1.08
N LEU A 251 -0.60 -2.31 -0.42
CA LEU A 251 -0.99 -2.33 0.99
C LEU A 251 0.17 -2.85 1.81
N VAL A 252 0.45 -2.18 2.92
CA VAL A 252 1.41 -2.63 3.93
C VAL A 252 0.75 -2.69 5.30
N VAL A 253 1.26 -3.55 6.16
CA VAL A 253 0.82 -3.68 7.56
C VAL A 253 1.99 -3.43 8.51
N ASN A 254 1.73 -2.87 9.69
CA ASN A 254 2.71 -2.83 10.77
C ASN A 254 3.03 -4.25 11.23
N THR A 255 4.30 -4.63 11.27
CA THR A 255 4.75 -6.02 11.56
C THR A 255 4.26 -6.52 12.92
N ALA A 256 4.30 -5.67 13.95
CA ALA A 256 3.84 -6.06 15.28
C ALA A 256 2.32 -6.29 15.32
N PHE A 257 1.56 -5.45 14.59
CA PHE A 257 0.12 -5.63 14.45
C PHE A 257 -0.21 -6.94 13.72
N ALA A 258 0.47 -7.22 12.60
CA ALA A 258 0.26 -8.45 11.82
C ALA A 258 0.52 -9.72 12.65
N GLN A 259 1.55 -9.70 13.50
CA GLN A 259 1.88 -10.83 14.39
C GLN A 259 0.85 -11.03 15.51
N ALA A 260 0.26 -9.93 16.01
CA ALA A 260 -0.71 -10.00 17.10
C ALA A 260 -2.13 -10.33 16.60
N HIS A 261 -2.47 -9.97 15.36
CA HIS A 261 -3.84 -9.96 14.83
C HIS A 261 -3.96 -10.63 13.44
N PRO A 262 -3.50 -11.88 13.28
CA PRO A 262 -3.51 -12.54 11.96
C PRO A 262 -4.92 -12.78 11.43
N VAL A 263 -5.91 -13.02 12.30
CA VAL A 263 -7.31 -13.27 11.92
C VAL A 263 -7.96 -12.00 11.38
N GLU A 264 -7.68 -10.86 12.03
CA GLU A 264 -8.18 -9.54 11.61
C GLU A 264 -7.55 -9.11 10.28
N ILE A 265 -6.27 -9.45 10.05
CA ILE A 265 -5.62 -9.21 8.75
C ILE A 265 -6.24 -10.08 7.66
N ALA A 266 -6.53 -11.34 7.92
CA ALA A 266 -7.21 -12.21 6.95
C ALA A 266 -8.60 -11.67 6.58
N GLN A 267 -9.36 -11.20 7.58
CA GLN A 267 -10.66 -10.58 7.35
C GLN A 267 -10.52 -9.29 6.54
N PHE A 268 -9.56 -8.41 6.89
CA PHE A 268 -9.31 -7.19 6.13
C PHE A 268 -8.96 -7.47 4.67
N LEU A 269 -8.10 -8.46 4.40
CA LEU A 269 -7.73 -8.82 3.02
C LEU A 269 -8.95 -9.28 2.23
N SER A 270 -9.84 -10.08 2.83
CA SER A 270 -11.08 -10.51 2.22
C SER A 270 -12.02 -9.34 1.92
N ASP A 271 -12.22 -8.42 2.88
CA ASP A 271 -13.08 -7.25 2.71
C ASP A 271 -12.51 -6.29 1.66
N TYR A 272 -11.19 -6.14 1.63
CA TYR A 272 -10.51 -5.30 0.64
C TYR A 272 -10.58 -5.89 -0.77
N GLU A 273 -10.37 -7.21 -0.93
CA GLU A 273 -10.54 -7.90 -2.21
C GLU A 273 -11.94 -7.70 -2.76
N ALA A 274 -12.96 -7.93 -1.93
CA ALA A 274 -14.36 -7.70 -2.30
C ALA A 274 -14.60 -6.25 -2.73
N SER A 275 -14.00 -5.27 -2.02
CA SER A 275 -14.08 -3.86 -2.37
C SER A 275 -13.44 -3.57 -3.73
N VAL A 276 -12.26 -4.11 -4.00
CA VAL A 276 -11.57 -3.95 -5.29
C VAL A 276 -12.41 -4.48 -6.44
N GLU A 277 -12.92 -5.71 -6.32
CA GLU A 277 -13.72 -6.33 -7.38
C GLU A 277 -15.04 -5.58 -7.63
N TYR A 278 -15.68 -5.09 -6.57
CA TYR A 278 -16.87 -4.26 -6.71
C TYR A 278 -16.59 -2.95 -7.45
N ILE A 279 -15.50 -2.27 -7.08
CA ILE A 279 -15.13 -0.99 -7.71
C ILE A 279 -14.69 -1.19 -9.17
N LYS A 280 -13.94 -2.26 -9.47
CA LYS A 280 -13.53 -2.59 -10.86
C LYS A 280 -14.72 -2.79 -11.80
N ALA A 281 -15.84 -3.27 -11.31
CA ALA A 281 -17.05 -3.45 -12.11
C ALA A 281 -17.59 -2.12 -12.70
N GLY A 282 -17.22 -0.97 -12.13
CA GLY A 282 -17.51 0.36 -12.67
C GLY A 282 -19.00 0.70 -12.76
N SER A 283 -19.84 0.06 -11.94
CA SER A 283 -21.27 0.37 -11.86
C SER A 283 -21.49 1.82 -11.41
N GLU A 284 -22.67 2.36 -11.63
CA GLU A 284 -23.04 3.70 -11.16
C GLU A 284 -22.83 3.84 -9.65
N ASP A 285 -23.19 2.81 -8.88
CA ASP A 285 -22.99 2.79 -7.42
C ASP A 285 -21.49 2.80 -7.07
N ALA A 286 -20.66 2.01 -7.75
CA ALA A 286 -19.20 2.02 -7.55
C ALA A 286 -18.60 3.41 -7.84
N ILE A 287 -19.03 4.06 -8.92
CA ILE A 287 -18.62 5.43 -9.25
C ILE A 287 -19.04 6.42 -8.16
N ASN A 288 -20.28 6.31 -7.66
CA ASN A 288 -20.77 7.16 -6.58
C ASN A 288 -19.98 6.94 -5.27
N MET A 289 -19.60 5.70 -4.94
CA MET A 289 -18.75 5.40 -3.78
C MET A 289 -17.39 6.07 -3.88
N ILE A 290 -16.74 6.07 -5.06
CA ILE A 290 -15.47 6.75 -5.29
C ILE A 290 -15.59 8.26 -5.00
N VAL A 291 -16.67 8.88 -5.46
CA VAL A 291 -16.92 10.32 -5.25
C VAL A 291 -17.26 10.61 -3.78
N ASN A 292 -18.13 9.82 -3.17
CA ASN A 292 -18.54 9.97 -1.77
C ASN A 292 -17.40 9.71 -0.79
N ALA A 293 -16.44 8.86 -1.16
CA ALA A 293 -15.20 8.67 -0.41
C ALA A 293 -14.24 9.87 -0.52
N GLY A 294 -14.46 10.78 -1.47
CA GLY A 294 -13.58 11.93 -1.71
C GLY A 294 -12.30 11.59 -2.47
N ILE A 295 -12.25 10.41 -3.11
CA ILE A 295 -11.07 9.98 -3.88
C ILE A 295 -11.02 10.72 -5.22
N LEU A 296 -12.14 10.82 -5.90
CA LEU A 296 -12.28 11.62 -7.13
C LEU A 296 -13.44 12.63 -6.97
N PRO A 297 -13.28 13.84 -7.52
CA PRO A 297 -14.23 14.92 -7.23
C PRO A 297 -15.57 14.81 -7.99
N GLN A 298 -15.62 14.05 -9.09
CA GLN A 298 -16.77 14.02 -10.00
C GLN A 298 -16.97 12.64 -10.63
N ALA A 299 -18.24 12.21 -10.71
CA ALA A 299 -18.62 10.92 -11.30
C ALA A 299 -18.19 10.75 -12.76
N ALA A 300 -18.36 11.79 -13.59
CA ALA A 300 -17.94 11.74 -15.00
C ALA A 300 -16.42 11.54 -15.17
N MET A 301 -15.62 12.09 -14.27
CA MET A 301 -14.17 11.86 -14.24
C MET A 301 -13.85 10.46 -13.75
N ALA A 302 -14.49 10.00 -12.67
CA ALA A 302 -14.32 8.66 -12.12
C ALA A 302 -14.65 7.58 -13.16
N GLN A 303 -15.75 7.74 -13.89
CA GLN A 303 -16.17 6.80 -14.93
C GLN A 303 -15.15 6.69 -16.08
N LYS A 304 -14.53 7.81 -16.46
CA LYS A 304 -13.52 7.82 -17.53
C LYS A 304 -12.15 7.31 -17.08
N ALA A 305 -11.76 7.60 -15.83
CA ALA A 305 -10.44 7.28 -15.32
C ALA A 305 -10.34 5.84 -14.78
N LEU A 306 -11.38 5.33 -14.12
CA LEU A 306 -11.36 4.04 -13.43
C LEU A 306 -10.85 2.88 -14.28
N PRO A 307 -11.27 2.69 -15.56
CA PRO A 307 -10.77 1.60 -16.39
C PRO A 307 -9.25 1.65 -16.68
N LYS A 308 -8.62 2.81 -16.46
CA LYS A 308 -7.20 3.06 -16.72
C LYS A 308 -6.37 3.12 -15.44
N CYS A 309 -7.03 3.02 -14.29
CA CYS A 309 -6.37 3.10 -12.98
C CYS A 309 -5.76 1.76 -12.55
N ASN A 310 -5.93 0.70 -13.31
CA ASN A 310 -5.35 -0.64 -13.10
C ASN A 310 -5.35 -1.08 -11.63
N ILE A 311 -6.48 -0.82 -10.93
CA ILE A 311 -6.64 -1.28 -9.54
C ILE A 311 -6.72 -2.80 -9.53
N CYS A 312 -6.08 -3.42 -8.55
CA CYS A 312 -5.99 -4.87 -8.43
C CYS A 312 -5.95 -5.29 -6.96
N PHE A 313 -6.14 -6.58 -6.74
CA PHE A 313 -5.79 -7.26 -5.52
C PHE A 313 -4.92 -8.46 -5.87
N ILE A 314 -3.63 -8.41 -5.53
CA ILE A 314 -2.67 -9.49 -5.75
C ILE A 314 -1.92 -9.70 -4.43
N ALA A 315 -2.08 -10.86 -3.83
CA ALA A 315 -1.48 -11.23 -2.54
C ALA A 315 -0.64 -12.51 -2.64
N GLY A 316 -0.03 -12.93 -1.55
CA GLY A 316 0.69 -14.19 -1.45
C GLY A 316 1.90 -14.29 -2.39
N ASN A 317 2.10 -15.48 -2.98
CA ASN A 317 3.27 -15.77 -3.81
C ASN A 317 3.32 -14.98 -5.11
N ASP A 318 2.18 -14.68 -5.72
CA ASP A 318 2.11 -13.87 -6.94
C ASP A 318 2.56 -12.44 -6.65
N MET A 319 2.08 -11.84 -5.55
CA MET A 319 2.56 -10.55 -5.06
C MET A 319 4.07 -10.53 -4.88
N LYS A 320 4.63 -11.54 -4.22
CA LYS A 320 6.07 -11.65 -3.98
C LYS A 320 6.86 -11.72 -5.27
N THR A 321 6.42 -12.55 -6.23
CA THR A 321 7.08 -12.73 -7.52
C THR A 321 7.09 -11.44 -8.34
N ILE A 322 5.94 -10.79 -8.47
CA ILE A 322 5.79 -9.54 -9.22
C ILE A 322 6.61 -8.42 -8.57
N MET A 323 6.50 -8.28 -7.23
CA MET A 323 7.22 -7.22 -6.50
C MET A 323 8.73 -7.41 -6.55
N ASN A 324 9.25 -8.63 -6.47
CA ASN A 324 10.68 -8.91 -6.65
C ASN A 324 11.15 -8.49 -8.04
N THR A 325 10.42 -8.87 -9.09
CA THR A 325 10.75 -8.48 -10.47
C THR A 325 10.81 -6.96 -10.61
N PHE A 326 9.81 -6.25 -10.10
CA PHE A 326 9.80 -4.78 -10.13
C PHE A 326 11.00 -4.19 -9.37
N CYS A 327 11.25 -4.65 -8.15
CA CYS A 327 12.36 -4.16 -7.32
C CYS A 327 13.72 -4.38 -7.99
N GLU A 328 13.96 -5.55 -8.58
CA GLU A 328 15.21 -5.84 -9.28
C GLU A 328 15.45 -4.86 -10.45
N LYS A 329 14.40 -4.55 -11.22
CA LYS A 329 14.51 -3.65 -12.36
C LYS A 329 14.81 -2.21 -11.96
N ILE A 330 14.05 -1.64 -11.00
CA ILE A 330 14.30 -0.27 -10.57
C ILE A 330 15.61 -0.15 -9.76
N PHE A 331 16.00 -1.20 -9.02
CA PHE A 331 17.27 -1.25 -8.29
C PHE A 331 18.49 -1.30 -9.22
N ALA A 332 18.38 -2.02 -10.33
CA ALA A 332 19.43 -2.09 -11.34
C ALA A 332 19.70 -0.70 -11.95
N TYR A 333 18.65 0.09 -12.15
CA TYR A 333 18.76 1.46 -12.62
C TYR A 333 19.31 2.40 -11.53
N ASP A 334 18.66 2.46 -10.38
CA ASP A 334 19.08 3.27 -9.22
C ASP A 334 18.81 2.56 -7.90
N LYS A 335 19.87 2.17 -7.21
CA LYS A 335 19.78 1.49 -5.91
C LYS A 335 19.03 2.31 -4.85
N THR A 336 19.08 3.64 -4.94
CA THR A 336 18.41 4.53 -3.98
C THR A 336 16.90 4.53 -4.11
N SER A 337 16.37 4.08 -5.27
CA SER A 337 14.93 3.99 -5.55
C SER A 337 14.16 3.23 -4.48
N ILE A 338 14.77 2.18 -3.93
CA ILE A 338 14.19 1.31 -2.88
C ILE A 338 15.00 1.29 -1.59
N GLY A 339 15.88 2.30 -1.39
CA GLY A 339 16.63 2.45 -0.13
C GLY A 339 17.95 1.68 -0.05
N GLY A 340 18.54 1.30 -1.17
CA GLY A 340 19.92 0.80 -1.28
C GLY A 340 20.09 -0.71 -1.23
N THR A 341 19.04 -1.48 -0.91
CA THR A 341 19.04 -2.95 -0.88
C THR A 341 17.73 -3.50 -1.39
N LEU A 342 17.76 -4.69 -2.02
CA LEU A 342 16.56 -5.43 -2.34
C LEU A 342 15.84 -5.88 -1.04
N PRO A 343 14.51 -5.95 -1.04
CA PRO A 343 13.78 -6.42 0.13
C PRO A 343 14.08 -7.89 0.41
N THR A 344 14.15 -8.24 1.69
CA THR A 344 14.26 -9.63 2.14
C THR A 344 12.90 -10.30 2.20
N ASP A 345 12.88 -11.63 2.42
CA ASP A 345 11.63 -12.39 2.60
C ASP A 345 10.75 -11.84 3.73
N GLY A 346 11.34 -11.25 4.77
CA GLY A 346 10.60 -10.60 5.85
C GLY A 346 9.76 -9.38 5.45
N PHE A 347 9.94 -8.87 4.21
CA PHE A 347 9.09 -7.82 3.67
C PHE A 347 7.69 -8.33 3.30
N TYR A 348 7.54 -9.59 2.98
CA TYR A 348 6.28 -10.15 2.49
C TYR A 348 5.49 -10.77 3.64
N TYR A 349 4.25 -10.34 3.80
CA TYR A 349 3.32 -11.01 4.70
C TYR A 349 2.94 -12.38 4.11
N VAL A 350 3.09 -13.41 4.91
CA VAL A 350 2.66 -14.77 4.60
C VAL A 350 1.65 -15.12 5.67
N ALA A 351 0.42 -15.42 5.25
CA ALA A 351 -0.57 -16.00 6.16
C ALA A 351 -0.11 -17.42 6.52
N ASP A 352 -0.09 -17.74 7.80
CA ASP A 352 0.21 -19.07 8.31
C ASP A 352 -0.86 -20.09 7.94
#